data_871f5b61a708752efd73bad1b79748f5
#
_entry.id   871f5b61a708752efd73bad1b79748f5
#
_cell.length_a   1.000
_cell.length_b   1.000
_cell.length_c   1.000
_cell.angle_alpha   90.00
_cell.angle_beta   90.00
_cell.angle_gamma   90.00
#
_symmetry.space_group_name_H-M   'P 1'
#
loop_
_entity.id
_entity.type
_entity.pdbx_description
1 polymer ?
#
loop_
_entity_poly.entity_id
_entity_poly.type
_entity_poly.pdbx_seq_one_letter_code
_entity_poly.pdbx_strand_id
1 'polypeptide(L)'
;MWRELAPVGRHRDTGGYRRYAWTPADADCRAWFRQQAEGRGLTYEVDRNGNQWAWLGDPTAGDAVVTGSHLDSVPDGGAFDGPLGVVSSFAALDELLARGVQFAKPLALVNFGDEEGARFGLACVGSRLTAGQLTVEQAHRLTDGDGITLPQAMEAAGHDPDALGADPERLGRIGAFVELHVEQGRALDLSGDRVGLASAIWPHGRWRFDFRGEANHAGTTRLVDRRDPMLSYAETVLAARREAELAGAVATFGKISVEPNGVNAIPSLVRGWLDSRAADQGTLDQVVGGVEKAAREYAEAHGVDLDVVRESFTPVVEFDHALRDELARILGGGSGRDRVVGGSGGSGGSRGDTGLRVPVLGTGAGHDAGILSGSIPTAMLFVRNPTGVSHSPAEFAAEDDCVAGVLALADALEGLACK
;
A
#
# COMPACT_ATOMS: atom_id res chain seq x y z
N MET A 1 19.86 -9.16 9.23
CA MET A 1 18.49 -8.57 9.19
C MET A 1 17.52 -9.41 8.36
N TRP A 2 17.61 -9.41 7.01
CA TRP A 2 16.64 -10.14 6.16
C TRP A 2 16.47 -11.61 6.51
N ARG A 3 17.60 -12.35 6.69
CA ARG A 3 17.59 -13.79 7.04
C ARG A 3 16.95 -14.09 8.41
N GLU A 4 16.97 -13.15 9.33
CA GLU A 4 16.36 -13.27 10.66
C GLU A 4 14.85 -13.08 10.58
N LEU A 5 14.40 -12.11 9.76
CA LEU A 5 12.98 -11.79 9.58
C LEU A 5 12.26 -12.80 8.66
N ALA A 6 12.96 -13.37 7.68
CA ALA A 6 12.36 -14.26 6.67
C ALA A 6 11.61 -15.49 7.21
N PRO A 7 11.98 -16.15 8.32
CA PRO A 7 11.19 -17.26 8.86
C PRO A 7 9.94 -16.83 9.66
N VAL A 8 9.88 -15.56 10.12
CA VAL A 8 8.81 -15.09 11.00
C VAL A 8 7.49 -15.02 10.23
N GLY A 9 6.45 -15.68 10.73
CA GLY A 9 5.11 -15.68 10.15
C GLY A 9 5.00 -16.39 8.79
N ARG A 10 6.04 -17.08 8.31
CA ARG A 10 6.01 -17.78 7.04
C ARG A 10 5.20 -19.06 7.12
N HIS A 11 4.17 -19.18 6.27
CA HIS A 11 3.32 -20.37 6.21
C HIS A 11 3.99 -21.49 5.41
N ARG A 12 4.01 -22.70 5.99
CA ARG A 12 4.79 -23.83 5.44
C ARG A 12 4.28 -24.31 4.09
N ASP A 13 2.97 -24.35 3.89
CA ASP A 13 2.36 -24.96 2.71
C ASP A 13 2.30 -23.99 1.52
N THR A 14 2.07 -22.69 1.79
CA THR A 14 1.94 -21.67 0.74
C THR A 14 3.25 -20.94 0.47
N GLY A 15 4.15 -20.90 1.46
CA GLY A 15 5.38 -20.13 1.41
C GLY A 15 5.20 -18.63 1.62
N GLY A 16 3.95 -18.15 1.68
CA GLY A 16 3.60 -16.76 1.96
C GLY A 16 3.62 -16.43 3.44
N TYR A 17 3.38 -15.15 3.76
CA TYR A 17 3.44 -14.66 5.13
C TYR A 17 2.03 -14.43 5.71
N ARG A 18 1.91 -14.65 7.04
CA ARG A 18 0.70 -14.42 7.84
C ARG A 18 1.09 -13.70 9.12
N ARG A 19 1.53 -12.45 8.98
CA ARG A 19 1.98 -11.56 10.05
C ARG A 19 0.83 -10.61 10.41
N TYR A 20 -0.31 -11.17 10.89
CA TYR A 20 -1.47 -10.34 11.19
C TYR A 20 -1.25 -9.56 12.48
N ALA A 21 -1.73 -8.34 12.53
CA ALA A 21 -1.59 -7.45 13.68
C ALA A 21 -2.04 -8.11 14.99
N TRP A 22 -1.27 -7.92 16.06
CA TRP A 22 -1.52 -8.41 17.40
C TRP A 22 -1.60 -9.95 17.51
N THR A 23 -0.89 -10.66 16.63
CA THR A 23 -0.71 -12.13 16.72
C THR A 23 0.69 -12.48 17.20
N PRO A 24 0.97 -13.76 17.55
CA PRO A 24 2.33 -14.17 17.87
C PRO A 24 3.37 -13.85 16.78
N ALA A 25 3.01 -13.96 15.50
CA ALA A 25 3.91 -13.61 14.39
C ALA A 25 4.22 -12.11 14.35
N ASP A 26 3.23 -11.25 14.63
CA ASP A 26 3.46 -9.80 14.79
C ASP A 26 4.35 -9.53 16.01
N ALA A 27 4.10 -10.20 17.13
CA ALA A 27 4.94 -10.05 18.32
C ALA A 27 6.42 -10.39 18.04
N ASP A 28 6.70 -11.45 17.26
CA ASP A 28 8.04 -11.80 16.82
C ASP A 28 8.65 -10.74 15.90
N CYS A 29 7.88 -10.18 14.95
CA CYS A 29 8.32 -9.06 14.11
C CYS A 29 8.64 -7.83 14.95
N ARG A 30 7.79 -7.48 15.91
CA ARG A 30 7.98 -6.36 16.83
C ARG A 30 9.21 -6.55 17.73
N ALA A 31 9.45 -7.77 18.21
CA ALA A 31 10.65 -8.12 18.98
C ALA A 31 11.90 -7.98 18.11
N TRP A 32 11.87 -8.41 16.85
CA TRP A 32 12.95 -8.22 15.90
C TRP A 32 13.25 -6.74 15.66
N PHE A 33 12.24 -5.89 15.41
CA PHE A 33 12.43 -4.44 15.22
C PHE A 33 13.11 -3.80 16.45
N ARG A 34 12.62 -4.13 17.65
CA ARG A 34 13.22 -3.68 18.90
C ARG A 34 14.68 -4.09 19.04
N GLN A 35 14.98 -5.36 18.74
CA GLN A 35 16.36 -5.87 18.78
C GLN A 35 17.29 -5.13 17.81
N GLN A 36 16.81 -4.85 16.59
CA GLN A 36 17.57 -4.08 15.60
C GLN A 36 17.83 -2.65 16.07
N ALA A 37 16.86 -2.01 16.70
CA ALA A 37 16.99 -0.67 17.26
C ALA A 37 17.98 -0.63 18.43
N GLU A 38 17.78 -1.49 19.44
CA GLU A 38 18.63 -1.55 20.63
C GLU A 38 20.07 -1.94 20.29
N GLY A 39 20.27 -2.87 19.32
CA GLY A 39 21.57 -3.30 18.84
C GLY A 39 22.39 -2.18 18.19
N ARG A 40 21.75 -1.10 17.74
CA ARG A 40 22.38 0.10 17.18
C ARG A 40 22.46 1.26 18.17
N GLY A 41 22.03 1.05 19.42
CA GLY A 41 22.00 2.10 20.44
C GLY A 41 20.93 3.17 20.20
N LEU A 42 19.88 2.86 19.42
CA LEU A 42 18.75 3.76 19.20
C LEU A 42 17.82 3.76 20.42
N THR A 43 17.18 4.90 20.70
CA THR A 43 16.14 4.98 21.72
C THR A 43 14.85 4.36 21.14
N TYR A 44 14.45 3.24 21.72
CA TYR A 44 13.23 2.52 21.30
C TYR A 44 12.03 2.96 22.12
N GLU A 45 10.90 3.18 21.47
CA GLU A 45 9.61 3.41 22.10
C GLU A 45 8.47 2.80 21.30
N VAL A 46 7.33 2.57 21.96
CA VAL A 46 6.06 2.22 21.34
C VAL A 46 5.10 3.36 21.64
N ASP A 47 4.44 3.88 20.61
CA ASP A 47 3.46 4.93 20.81
C ASP A 47 2.10 4.38 21.32
N ARG A 48 1.19 5.30 21.63
CA ARG A 48 -0.15 4.96 22.14
C ARG A 48 -0.99 4.10 21.20
N ASN A 49 -0.67 4.12 19.88
CA ASN A 49 -1.37 3.38 18.84
C ASN A 49 -0.69 2.04 18.51
N GLY A 50 0.43 1.76 19.20
CA GLY A 50 1.20 0.55 19.01
C GLY A 50 2.23 0.61 17.90
N ASN A 51 2.45 1.74 17.23
CA ASN A 51 3.56 1.88 16.29
C ASN A 51 4.89 1.87 17.05
N GLN A 52 5.92 1.28 16.45
CA GLN A 52 7.25 1.17 17.04
C GLN A 52 8.17 2.22 16.43
N TRP A 53 8.93 2.90 17.27
CA TRP A 53 9.84 3.99 16.90
C TRP A 53 11.24 3.71 17.41
N ALA A 54 12.25 3.97 16.58
CA ALA A 54 13.67 3.88 16.93
C ALA A 54 14.36 5.19 16.56
N TRP A 55 14.83 5.93 17.58
CA TRP A 55 15.34 7.28 17.45
C TRP A 55 16.85 7.36 17.54
N LEU A 56 17.46 8.05 16.59
CA LEU A 56 18.82 8.58 16.68
C LEU A 56 18.75 10.08 16.96
N GLY A 57 19.31 10.51 18.09
CA GLY A 57 19.20 11.89 18.56
C GLY A 57 18.02 12.09 19.51
N ASP A 58 17.72 13.35 19.83
CA ASP A 58 16.66 13.72 20.76
C ASP A 58 15.29 13.73 20.07
N PRO A 59 14.34 12.83 20.43
CA PRO A 59 13.02 12.78 19.83
C PRO A 59 12.17 14.03 20.09
N THR A 60 12.58 14.90 21.02
CA THR A 60 11.85 16.13 21.37
C THR A 60 12.39 17.38 20.66
N ALA A 61 13.51 17.28 19.94
CA ALA A 61 14.14 18.43 19.30
C ALA A 61 13.31 19.04 18.15
N GLY A 62 12.35 18.29 17.61
CA GLY A 62 11.54 18.71 16.45
C GLY A 62 12.28 18.56 15.12
N ASP A 63 11.57 18.81 14.01
CA ASP A 63 12.09 18.77 12.64
C ASP A 63 12.81 17.45 12.28
N ALA A 64 12.37 16.34 12.88
CA ALA A 64 12.96 15.04 12.67
C ALA A 64 12.70 14.53 11.24
N VAL A 65 13.68 13.84 10.65
CA VAL A 65 13.46 13.05 9.45
C VAL A 65 13.08 11.63 9.86
N VAL A 66 11.99 11.12 9.32
CA VAL A 66 11.47 9.79 9.65
C VAL A 66 11.46 8.92 8.40
N THR A 67 11.82 7.65 8.56
CA THR A 67 11.70 6.62 7.53
C THR A 67 11.19 5.33 8.14
N GLY A 68 10.55 4.50 7.36
CA GLY A 68 9.98 3.23 7.81
C GLY A 68 8.88 2.75 6.88
N SER A 69 8.17 1.73 7.33
CA SER A 69 7.02 1.11 6.69
C SER A 69 6.33 0.21 7.72
N HIS A 70 5.87 -0.98 7.33
CA HIS A 70 5.20 -1.96 8.19
C HIS A 70 5.87 -3.35 8.14
N LEU A 71 5.50 -4.23 9.07
CA LEU A 71 5.98 -5.63 9.12
C LEU A 71 4.83 -6.64 9.07
N ASP A 72 3.58 -6.19 9.19
CA ASP A 72 2.41 -7.06 8.99
C ASP A 72 2.23 -7.42 7.51
N SER A 73 1.30 -8.30 7.19
CA SER A 73 1.09 -8.80 5.83
C SER A 73 -0.36 -9.15 5.58
N VAL A 74 -0.79 -9.11 4.31
CA VAL A 74 -2.00 -9.78 3.84
C VAL A 74 -1.90 -11.30 4.03
N PRO A 75 -3.03 -12.04 3.96
CA PRO A 75 -3.01 -13.51 3.98
C PRO A 75 -2.14 -14.07 2.84
N ASP A 76 -1.14 -14.87 3.21
CA ASP A 76 -0.17 -15.47 2.28
C ASP A 76 0.56 -14.43 1.40
N GLY A 77 0.83 -13.24 1.97
CA GLY A 77 1.53 -12.13 1.31
C GLY A 77 2.97 -12.45 0.91
N GLY A 78 3.59 -11.52 0.21
CA GLY A 78 4.97 -11.59 -0.23
C GLY A 78 5.98 -11.32 0.89
N ALA A 79 7.26 -11.31 0.52
CA ALA A 79 8.35 -11.09 1.46
C ALA A 79 8.75 -9.61 1.56
N PHE A 80 8.45 -8.80 0.54
CA PHE A 80 8.99 -7.46 0.36
C PHE A 80 8.01 -6.35 0.73
N ASP A 81 6.72 -6.61 0.58
CA ASP A 81 5.63 -5.69 0.89
C ASP A 81 5.65 -5.27 2.37
N GLY A 82 6.06 -4.04 2.63
CA GLY A 82 6.35 -3.48 3.95
C GLY A 82 7.72 -3.82 4.52
N PRO A 83 8.10 -5.11 4.71
CA PRO A 83 9.41 -5.48 5.28
C PRO A 83 10.61 -4.92 4.54
N LEU A 84 10.54 -4.71 3.22
CA LEU A 84 11.61 -4.08 2.47
C LEU A 84 11.89 -2.67 3.00
N GLY A 85 10.85 -1.88 3.26
CA GLY A 85 10.98 -0.51 3.78
C GLY A 85 11.62 -0.49 5.16
N VAL A 86 11.16 -1.34 6.08
CA VAL A 86 11.70 -1.39 7.45
C VAL A 86 13.14 -1.88 7.48
N VAL A 87 13.47 -2.95 6.75
CA VAL A 87 14.85 -3.47 6.66
C VAL A 87 15.79 -2.46 6.00
N SER A 88 15.31 -1.80 4.93
CA SER A 88 16.08 -0.77 4.23
C SER A 88 16.33 0.47 5.10
N SER A 89 15.40 0.82 5.99
CA SER A 89 15.59 1.93 6.94
C SER A 89 16.76 1.68 7.88
N PHE A 90 16.86 0.49 8.46
CA PHE A 90 18.03 0.11 9.28
C PHE A 90 19.31 0.03 8.44
N ALA A 91 19.25 -0.53 7.23
CA ALA A 91 20.41 -0.65 6.36
C ALA A 91 20.92 0.72 5.86
N ALA A 92 20.01 1.66 5.56
CA ALA A 92 20.35 3.04 5.21
C ALA A 92 21.01 3.77 6.38
N LEU A 93 20.52 3.58 7.62
CA LEU A 93 21.18 4.12 8.80
C LEU A 93 22.59 3.54 8.97
N ASP A 94 22.77 2.21 8.82
CA ASP A 94 24.10 1.56 8.90
C ASP A 94 25.06 2.16 7.85
N GLU A 95 24.59 2.40 6.63
CA GLU A 95 25.35 3.04 5.56
C GLU A 95 25.75 4.48 5.94
N LEU A 96 24.83 5.29 6.47
CA LEU A 96 25.10 6.66 6.91
C LEU A 96 26.14 6.69 8.03
N LEU A 97 26.04 5.80 9.01
CA LEU A 97 27.03 5.67 10.09
C LEU A 97 28.39 5.27 9.54
N ALA A 98 28.44 4.35 8.55
CA ALA A 98 29.69 3.94 7.89
C ALA A 98 30.32 5.08 7.07
N ARG A 99 29.50 5.96 6.47
CA ARG A 99 29.96 7.19 5.79
C ARG A 99 30.53 8.23 6.77
N GLY A 100 30.22 8.11 8.07
CA GLY A 100 30.67 9.06 9.10
C GLY A 100 30.01 10.43 9.00
N VAL A 101 28.78 10.49 8.49
CA VAL A 101 28.01 11.74 8.35
C VAL A 101 27.63 12.33 9.71
N GLN A 102 27.43 13.65 9.74
CA GLN A 102 27.01 14.36 10.95
C GLN A 102 25.53 14.70 10.83
N PHE A 103 24.71 14.14 11.70
CA PHE A 103 23.29 14.43 11.74
C PHE A 103 23.04 15.83 12.33
N ALA A 104 22.31 16.64 11.59
CA ALA A 104 21.87 17.97 12.01
C ALA A 104 20.48 17.94 12.63
N LYS A 105 19.68 16.92 12.28
CA LYS A 105 18.33 16.68 12.75
C LYS A 105 18.21 15.29 13.36
N PRO A 106 17.27 15.05 14.28
CA PRO A 106 16.96 13.71 14.71
C PRO A 106 16.51 12.84 13.52
N LEU A 107 16.88 11.57 13.56
CA LEU A 107 16.39 10.57 12.62
C LEU A 107 15.55 9.54 13.38
N ALA A 108 14.41 9.15 12.84
CA ALA A 108 13.62 8.05 13.38
C ALA A 108 13.31 6.98 12.33
N LEU A 109 13.33 5.73 12.78
CA LEU A 109 12.83 4.60 12.02
C LEU A 109 11.50 4.18 12.63
N VAL A 110 10.50 3.86 11.81
CA VAL A 110 9.17 3.49 12.27
C VAL A 110 8.72 2.17 11.67
N ASN A 111 8.03 1.35 12.48
CA ASN A 111 7.21 0.23 12.04
C ASN A 111 5.77 0.53 12.44
N PHE A 112 4.92 0.84 11.46
CA PHE A 112 3.50 1.07 11.66
C PHE A 112 2.77 -0.23 11.94
N GLY A 113 1.76 -0.18 12.81
CA GLY A 113 0.95 -1.34 13.17
C GLY A 113 -0.29 -1.46 12.29
N ASP A 114 -0.55 -2.68 11.78
CA ASP A 114 -1.75 -3.03 11.01
C ASP A 114 -1.95 -2.14 9.76
N GLU A 115 -0.92 -2.07 8.92
CA GLU A 115 -0.99 -1.34 7.66
C GLU A 115 -1.92 -2.04 6.68
N GLU A 116 -1.79 -3.35 6.54
CA GLU A 116 -2.53 -4.17 5.58
C GLU A 116 -4.00 -4.38 5.95
N GLY A 117 -4.34 -4.19 7.23
CA GLY A 117 -5.71 -4.39 7.71
C GLY A 117 -6.24 -5.81 7.54
N ALA A 118 -5.35 -6.78 7.40
CA ALA A 118 -5.70 -8.16 7.09
C ALA A 118 -6.55 -8.84 8.17
N ARG A 119 -6.39 -8.42 9.44
CA ARG A 119 -7.13 -8.97 10.56
C ARG A 119 -8.45 -8.27 10.81
N PHE A 120 -8.48 -6.94 10.78
CA PHE A 120 -9.63 -6.14 11.20
C PHE A 120 -10.37 -5.46 10.03
N GLY A 121 -9.92 -5.66 8.78
CA GLY A 121 -10.59 -5.19 7.58
C GLY A 121 -10.44 -3.68 7.28
N LEU A 122 -9.54 -3.00 7.98
CA LEU A 122 -9.19 -1.59 7.74
C LEU A 122 -7.68 -1.44 7.63
N ALA A 123 -7.19 -0.92 6.51
CA ALA A 123 -5.78 -0.68 6.28
C ALA A 123 -5.26 0.58 7.00
N CYS A 124 -3.95 0.60 7.28
CA CYS A 124 -3.22 1.72 7.87
C CYS A 124 -3.77 2.13 9.26
N VAL A 125 -4.15 1.17 10.11
CA VAL A 125 -4.78 1.47 11.40
C VAL A 125 -3.89 2.33 12.29
N GLY A 126 -2.60 1.98 12.42
CA GLY A 126 -1.66 2.70 13.27
C GLY A 126 -1.41 4.14 12.82
N SER A 127 -1.13 4.35 11.54
CA SER A 127 -0.91 5.70 10.99
C SER A 127 -2.20 6.53 10.98
N ARG A 128 -3.38 5.93 10.68
CA ARG A 128 -4.69 6.62 10.73
C ARG A 128 -5.04 7.10 12.11
N LEU A 129 -4.83 6.27 13.14
CA LEU A 129 -5.01 6.68 14.53
C LEU A 129 -4.09 7.86 14.86
N THR A 130 -2.79 7.73 14.54
CA THR A 130 -1.79 8.77 14.79
C THR A 130 -2.15 10.09 14.10
N ALA A 131 -2.62 10.04 12.84
CA ALA A 131 -3.06 11.20 12.07
C ALA A 131 -4.48 11.70 12.43
N GLY A 132 -5.21 11.03 13.33
CA GLY A 132 -6.58 11.37 13.68
C GLY A 132 -7.61 11.11 12.58
N GLN A 133 -7.26 10.32 11.56
CA GLN A 133 -8.16 9.92 10.47
C GLN A 133 -9.02 8.70 10.83
N LEU A 134 -8.71 8.03 11.94
CA LEU A 134 -9.52 6.98 12.54
C LEU A 134 -9.82 7.41 13.98
N THR A 135 -11.11 7.51 14.33
CA THR A 135 -11.49 7.85 15.70
C THR A 135 -11.38 6.65 16.62
N VAL A 136 -11.24 6.91 17.92
CA VAL A 136 -11.15 5.85 18.94
C VAL A 136 -12.40 4.96 18.90
N GLU A 137 -13.59 5.57 18.75
CA GLU A 137 -14.86 4.84 18.67
C GLU A 137 -14.95 3.95 17.42
N GLN A 138 -14.36 4.36 16.31
CA GLN A 138 -14.28 3.54 15.11
C GLN A 138 -13.31 2.39 15.31
N ALA A 139 -12.12 2.66 15.87
CA ALA A 139 -11.11 1.67 16.17
C ALA A 139 -11.64 0.59 17.14
N HIS A 140 -12.37 0.98 18.19
CA HIS A 140 -12.97 0.07 19.14
C HIS A 140 -14.04 -0.87 18.55
N ARG A 141 -14.62 -0.53 17.39
CA ARG A 141 -15.60 -1.36 16.68
C ARG A 141 -14.99 -2.31 15.66
N LEU A 142 -13.70 -2.17 15.36
CA LEU A 142 -13.03 -3.10 14.47
C LEU A 142 -12.98 -4.49 15.09
N THR A 143 -13.39 -5.50 14.34
CA THR A 143 -13.45 -6.90 14.78
C THR A 143 -12.84 -7.80 13.71
N ASP A 144 -12.17 -8.85 14.16
CA ASP A 144 -11.70 -9.92 13.28
C ASP A 144 -12.78 -10.95 12.94
N GLY A 145 -12.42 -11.95 12.13
CA GLY A 145 -13.33 -13.02 11.71
C GLY A 145 -13.86 -13.92 12.83
N ASP A 146 -13.18 -13.93 13.97
CA ASP A 146 -13.57 -14.68 15.17
C ASP A 146 -14.36 -13.82 16.17
N GLY A 147 -14.61 -12.54 15.84
CA GLY A 147 -15.35 -11.60 16.68
C GLY A 147 -14.50 -10.95 17.78
N ILE A 148 -13.17 -11.10 17.74
CA ILE A 148 -12.25 -10.43 18.65
C ILE A 148 -12.10 -8.98 18.20
N THR A 149 -12.31 -8.03 19.12
CA THR A 149 -12.15 -6.61 18.81
C THR A 149 -10.69 -6.19 18.82
N LEU A 150 -10.36 -5.09 18.11
CA LEU A 150 -9.01 -4.50 18.13
C LEU A 150 -8.53 -4.21 19.56
N PRO A 151 -9.33 -3.57 20.47
CA PRO A 151 -8.95 -3.39 21.85
C PRO A 151 -8.59 -4.69 22.58
N GLN A 152 -9.42 -5.74 22.43
CA GLN A 152 -9.15 -7.04 23.04
C GLN A 152 -7.85 -7.66 22.56
N ALA A 153 -7.55 -7.54 21.25
CA ALA A 153 -6.31 -8.05 20.69
C ALA A 153 -5.08 -7.27 21.18
N MET A 154 -5.19 -5.95 21.32
CA MET A 154 -4.14 -5.08 21.85
C MET A 154 -3.86 -5.38 23.32
N GLU A 155 -4.92 -5.51 24.16
CA GLU A 155 -4.81 -5.86 25.57
C GLU A 155 -4.13 -7.24 25.75
N ALA A 156 -4.55 -8.24 24.96
CA ALA A 156 -3.95 -9.57 24.96
C ALA A 156 -2.45 -9.54 24.56
N ALA A 157 -2.03 -8.58 23.74
CA ALA A 157 -0.64 -8.35 23.36
C ALA A 157 0.13 -7.44 24.36
N GLY A 158 -0.53 -7.02 25.45
CA GLY A 158 0.10 -6.21 26.51
C GLY A 158 0.12 -4.70 26.21
N HIS A 159 -0.73 -4.22 25.30
CA HIS A 159 -0.91 -2.80 25.00
C HIS A 159 -2.19 -2.26 25.64
N ASP A 160 -2.15 -0.99 26.00
CA ASP A 160 -3.29 -0.30 26.61
C ASP A 160 -4.21 0.28 25.51
N PRO A 161 -5.40 -0.30 25.27
CA PRO A 161 -6.32 0.17 24.25
C PRO A 161 -7.00 1.51 24.63
N ASP A 162 -7.01 1.88 25.91
CA ASP A 162 -7.59 3.15 26.36
C ASP A 162 -6.68 4.34 26.00
N ALA A 163 -5.40 4.08 25.68
CA ALA A 163 -4.46 5.09 25.23
C ALA A 163 -4.62 5.49 23.74
N LEU A 164 -5.38 4.71 22.93
CA LEU A 164 -5.56 4.95 21.51
C LEU A 164 -6.00 6.39 21.19
N GLY A 165 -5.55 6.91 20.07
CA GLY A 165 -6.04 8.17 19.53
C GLY A 165 -4.99 8.99 18.78
N ALA A 166 -5.42 10.15 18.29
CA ALA A 166 -4.57 11.08 17.57
C ALA A 166 -3.34 11.51 18.40
N ASP A 167 -2.20 11.64 17.71
CA ASP A 167 -0.94 12.08 18.33
C ASP A 167 -0.35 13.29 17.59
N PRO A 168 -1.02 14.47 17.69
CA PRO A 168 -0.56 15.67 17.02
C PRO A 168 0.79 16.17 17.58
N GLU A 169 1.12 15.82 18.82
CA GLU A 169 2.41 16.17 19.42
C GLU A 169 3.54 15.42 18.71
N ARG A 170 3.38 14.14 18.44
CA ARG A 170 4.34 13.34 17.68
C ARG A 170 4.48 13.85 16.26
N LEU A 171 3.37 14.07 15.57
CA LEU A 171 3.39 14.61 14.20
C LEU A 171 4.07 15.97 14.14
N GLY A 172 3.87 16.84 15.13
CA GLY A 172 4.51 18.14 15.22
C GLY A 172 6.04 18.10 15.40
N ARG A 173 6.61 16.93 15.73
CA ARG A 173 8.06 16.72 15.83
C ARG A 173 8.70 16.28 14.52
N ILE A 174 7.90 15.90 13.52
CA ILE A 174 8.36 15.33 12.25
C ILE A 174 8.42 16.44 11.19
N GLY A 175 9.61 16.66 10.64
CA GLY A 175 9.83 17.59 9.53
C GLY A 175 9.60 16.97 8.17
N ALA A 176 9.92 15.67 8.01
CA ALA A 176 9.67 14.92 6.79
C ALA A 176 9.55 13.41 7.06
N PHE A 177 8.70 12.72 6.29
CA PHE A 177 8.63 11.26 6.25
C PHE A 177 8.96 10.75 4.85
N VAL A 178 9.86 9.76 4.77
CA VAL A 178 10.23 9.10 3.52
C VAL A 178 10.04 7.60 3.68
N GLU A 179 9.07 7.03 2.98
CA GLU A 179 8.85 5.59 2.93
C GLU A 179 9.54 4.98 1.71
N LEU A 180 10.32 3.90 1.90
CA LEU A 180 10.77 3.07 0.80
C LEU A 180 9.90 1.82 0.75
N HIS A 181 9.43 1.48 -0.44
CA HIS A 181 8.55 0.34 -0.65
C HIS A 181 8.91 -0.43 -1.93
N VAL A 182 8.53 -1.70 -2.02
CA VAL A 182 8.57 -2.42 -3.30
C VAL A 182 7.51 -1.82 -4.24
N GLU A 183 7.85 -1.64 -5.52
CA GLU A 183 6.83 -1.29 -6.50
C GLU A 183 5.84 -2.45 -6.65
N GLN A 184 4.57 -2.19 -6.40
CA GLN A 184 3.49 -3.17 -6.56
C GLN A 184 2.94 -3.17 -8.01
N GLY A 185 3.81 -2.79 -8.95
CA GLY A 185 3.60 -2.71 -10.38
C GLY A 185 4.87 -3.05 -11.15
N ARG A 186 4.95 -2.69 -12.43
CA ARG A 186 6.08 -2.99 -13.32
C ARG A 186 6.61 -1.76 -14.06
N ALA A 187 6.30 -0.55 -13.64
CA ALA A 187 6.73 0.65 -14.36
C ALA A 187 8.27 0.75 -14.37
N LEU A 188 8.93 0.46 -13.24
CA LEU A 188 10.38 0.46 -13.14
C LEU A 188 11.04 -0.68 -13.95
N ASP A 189 10.42 -1.86 -14.00
CA ASP A 189 10.90 -2.96 -14.85
C ASP A 189 10.81 -2.59 -16.33
N LEU A 190 9.71 -1.99 -16.75
CA LEU A 190 9.48 -1.57 -18.13
C LEU A 190 10.38 -0.40 -18.55
N SER A 191 10.72 0.51 -17.65
CA SER A 191 11.65 1.62 -17.91
C SER A 191 13.13 1.23 -17.79
N GLY A 192 13.41 0.11 -17.09
CA GLY A 192 14.78 -0.34 -16.81
C GLY A 192 15.43 0.34 -15.61
N ASP A 193 14.67 1.12 -14.84
CA ASP A 193 15.13 1.80 -13.65
C ASP A 193 15.03 0.88 -12.42
N ARG A 194 15.92 1.06 -11.44
CA ARG A 194 15.93 0.24 -10.20
C ARG A 194 15.13 0.89 -9.08
N VAL A 195 15.08 2.22 -9.08
CA VAL A 195 14.44 3.05 -8.05
C VAL A 195 13.62 4.15 -8.71
N GLY A 196 12.50 4.51 -8.13
CA GLY A 196 11.64 5.61 -8.56
C GLY A 196 11.11 6.41 -7.38
N LEU A 197 10.57 7.59 -7.67
CA LEU A 197 9.86 8.44 -6.71
C LEU A 197 8.36 8.35 -6.94
N ALA A 198 7.58 8.38 -5.87
CA ALA A 198 6.13 8.47 -5.99
C ALA A 198 5.66 9.90 -6.27
N SER A 199 4.65 10.04 -7.16
CA SER A 199 3.94 11.30 -7.37
C SER A 199 2.71 11.42 -6.49
N ALA A 200 1.90 10.38 -6.46
CA ALA A 200 0.61 10.33 -5.77
C ALA A 200 0.14 8.88 -5.61
N ILE A 201 -0.78 8.67 -4.67
CA ILE A 201 -1.65 7.50 -4.65
C ILE A 201 -2.88 7.81 -5.50
N TRP A 202 -3.19 6.93 -6.42
CA TRP A 202 -4.29 7.11 -7.35
C TRP A 202 -5.66 7.14 -6.66
N PRO A 203 -6.60 7.96 -7.14
CA PRO A 203 -7.97 7.89 -6.70
C PRO A 203 -8.55 6.52 -7.00
N HIS A 204 -9.29 6.00 -6.04
CA HIS A 204 -9.89 4.69 -6.15
C HIS A 204 -11.20 4.59 -5.38
N GLY A 205 -12.01 3.60 -5.75
CA GLY A 205 -13.27 3.36 -5.05
C GLY A 205 -13.81 1.97 -5.27
N ARG A 206 -14.85 1.67 -4.52
CA ARG A 206 -15.59 0.42 -4.60
C ARG A 206 -17.05 0.70 -4.81
N TRP A 207 -17.63 -0.03 -5.78
CA TRP A 207 -19.04 0.07 -6.15
C TRP A 207 -19.66 -1.31 -6.11
N ARG A 208 -20.85 -1.41 -5.51
CA ARG A 208 -21.64 -2.63 -5.52
C ARG A 208 -22.70 -2.52 -6.59
N PHE A 209 -22.84 -3.56 -7.40
CA PHE A 209 -23.83 -3.71 -8.44
C PHE A 209 -24.77 -4.85 -8.06
N ASP A 210 -26.04 -4.57 -7.83
CA ASP A 210 -27.08 -5.54 -7.50
C ASP A 210 -27.99 -5.73 -8.70
N PHE A 211 -27.84 -6.84 -9.45
CA PHE A 211 -28.68 -7.21 -10.56
C PHE A 211 -29.81 -8.13 -10.06
N ARG A 212 -31.08 -7.68 -10.18
CA ARG A 212 -32.24 -8.41 -9.68
C ARG A 212 -33.09 -8.90 -10.84
N GLY A 213 -33.20 -10.21 -10.98
CA GLY A 213 -34.01 -10.88 -11.97
C GLY A 213 -35.05 -11.80 -11.33
N GLU A 214 -35.33 -12.92 -12.00
CA GLU A 214 -36.35 -13.87 -11.57
C GLU A 214 -35.77 -15.28 -11.45
N ALA A 215 -35.80 -15.85 -10.23
CA ALA A 215 -35.39 -17.24 -10.03
C ALA A 215 -36.35 -18.19 -10.75
N ASN A 216 -35.80 -19.12 -11.50
CA ASN A 216 -36.61 -20.10 -12.19
C ASN A 216 -35.80 -21.39 -12.46
N HIS A 217 -36.46 -22.44 -12.95
CA HIS A 217 -35.82 -23.70 -13.26
C HIS A 217 -35.00 -23.64 -14.56
N ALA A 218 -33.72 -23.94 -14.50
CA ALA A 218 -32.80 -23.81 -15.63
C ALA A 218 -33.13 -24.71 -16.84
N GLY A 219 -33.73 -25.87 -16.61
CA GLY A 219 -34.04 -26.83 -17.65
C GLY A 219 -35.43 -26.68 -18.31
N THR A 220 -36.38 -26.00 -17.65
CA THR A 220 -37.75 -25.87 -18.13
C THR A 220 -38.16 -24.47 -18.58
N THR A 221 -37.45 -23.45 -18.14
CA THR A 221 -37.72 -22.07 -18.54
C THR A 221 -37.10 -21.75 -19.88
N ARG A 222 -37.95 -21.40 -20.88
CA ARG A 222 -37.46 -21.03 -22.21
C ARG A 222 -36.55 -19.78 -22.13
N LEU A 223 -35.58 -19.67 -23.01
CA LEU A 223 -34.65 -18.53 -23.02
C LEU A 223 -35.34 -17.14 -23.10
N VAL A 224 -36.44 -17.07 -23.92
CA VAL A 224 -37.20 -15.83 -24.11
C VAL A 224 -38.01 -15.38 -22.88
N ASP A 225 -38.24 -16.31 -21.94
CA ASP A 225 -39.03 -16.05 -20.74
C ASP A 225 -38.14 -15.74 -19.52
N ARG A 226 -36.81 -15.75 -19.70
CA ARG A 226 -35.84 -15.55 -18.59
C ARG A 226 -35.60 -14.09 -18.31
N ARG A 227 -35.47 -13.79 -17.02
CA ARG A 227 -34.88 -12.56 -16.47
C ARG A 227 -33.64 -12.95 -15.68
N ASP A 228 -32.58 -13.26 -16.42
CA ASP A 228 -31.38 -13.84 -15.85
C ASP A 228 -30.33 -12.76 -15.51
N PRO A 229 -30.16 -12.41 -14.23
CA PRO A 229 -29.22 -11.35 -13.83
C PRO A 229 -27.75 -11.75 -14.02
N MET A 230 -27.45 -13.06 -14.19
CA MET A 230 -26.09 -13.52 -14.43
C MET A 230 -25.58 -13.05 -15.80
N LEU A 231 -26.45 -12.97 -16.81
CA LEU A 231 -26.05 -12.47 -18.14
C LEU A 231 -25.69 -10.99 -18.08
N SER A 232 -26.55 -10.15 -17.46
CA SER A 232 -26.26 -8.73 -17.29
C SER A 232 -24.96 -8.50 -16.50
N TYR A 233 -24.73 -9.28 -15.45
CA TYR A 233 -23.49 -9.21 -14.67
C TYR A 233 -22.26 -9.61 -15.50
N ALA A 234 -22.31 -10.73 -16.23
CA ALA A 234 -21.19 -11.20 -17.05
C ALA A 234 -20.78 -10.16 -18.12
N GLU A 235 -21.75 -9.58 -18.81
CA GLU A 235 -21.50 -8.55 -19.81
C GLU A 235 -20.96 -7.25 -19.16
N THR A 236 -21.40 -6.91 -17.95
CA THR A 236 -20.86 -5.78 -17.19
C THR A 236 -19.40 -6.01 -16.78
N VAL A 237 -19.00 -7.22 -16.39
CA VAL A 237 -17.59 -7.56 -16.11
C VAL A 237 -16.71 -7.33 -17.33
N LEU A 238 -17.18 -7.77 -18.52
CA LEU A 238 -16.46 -7.55 -19.77
C LEU A 238 -16.40 -6.07 -20.17
N ALA A 239 -17.49 -5.33 -19.92
CA ALA A 239 -17.50 -3.87 -20.12
C ALA A 239 -16.51 -3.15 -19.21
N ALA A 240 -16.44 -3.52 -17.92
CA ALA A 240 -15.49 -2.93 -16.98
C ALA A 240 -14.04 -3.09 -17.45
N ARG A 241 -13.68 -4.28 -17.95
CA ARG A 241 -12.35 -4.51 -18.53
C ARG A 241 -12.10 -3.59 -19.72
N ARG A 242 -13.06 -3.48 -20.64
CA ARG A 242 -12.92 -2.65 -21.84
C ARG A 242 -12.81 -1.16 -21.52
N GLU A 243 -13.66 -0.64 -20.63
CA GLU A 243 -13.62 0.76 -20.21
C GLU A 243 -12.28 1.12 -19.56
N ALA A 244 -11.76 0.22 -18.71
CA ALA A 244 -10.45 0.39 -18.08
C ALA A 244 -9.30 0.38 -19.11
N GLU A 245 -9.31 -0.54 -20.06
CA GLU A 245 -8.31 -0.60 -21.15
C GLU A 245 -8.30 0.66 -22.01
N LEU A 246 -9.48 1.19 -22.37
CA LEU A 246 -9.61 2.40 -23.18
C LEU A 246 -9.11 3.66 -22.45
N ALA A 247 -9.24 3.70 -21.14
CA ALA A 247 -8.85 4.83 -20.31
C ALA A 247 -7.44 4.72 -19.70
N GLY A 248 -6.74 3.58 -19.88
CA GLY A 248 -5.46 3.32 -19.22
C GLY A 248 -5.58 3.20 -17.69
N ALA A 249 -6.73 2.72 -17.22
CA ALA A 249 -7.07 2.55 -15.80
C ALA A 249 -7.16 1.05 -15.44
N VAL A 250 -7.53 0.75 -14.19
CA VAL A 250 -7.82 -0.62 -13.75
C VAL A 250 -9.23 -0.71 -13.17
N ALA A 251 -9.93 -1.83 -13.48
CA ALA A 251 -11.25 -2.12 -12.98
C ALA A 251 -11.42 -3.62 -12.81
N THR A 252 -11.82 -4.06 -11.63
CA THR A 252 -11.89 -5.48 -11.28
C THR A 252 -13.14 -5.79 -10.47
N PHE A 253 -13.94 -6.75 -10.94
CA PHE A 253 -14.97 -7.38 -10.12
C PHE A 253 -14.34 -8.58 -9.37
N GLY A 254 -13.83 -8.32 -8.16
CA GLY A 254 -13.10 -9.31 -7.36
C GLY A 254 -13.97 -10.15 -6.44
N LYS A 255 -15.23 -9.73 -6.20
CA LYS A 255 -16.18 -10.41 -5.31
C LYS A 255 -17.54 -10.53 -5.97
N ILE A 256 -18.18 -11.69 -5.83
CA ILE A 256 -19.51 -11.99 -6.35
C ILE A 256 -20.34 -12.72 -5.29
N SER A 257 -21.64 -12.47 -5.27
CA SER A 257 -22.64 -13.25 -4.53
C SER A 257 -23.81 -13.57 -5.46
N VAL A 258 -24.32 -14.79 -5.39
CA VAL A 258 -25.42 -15.28 -6.25
C VAL A 258 -26.48 -15.94 -5.38
N GLU A 259 -27.74 -15.64 -5.65
CA GLU A 259 -28.89 -16.22 -4.95
C GLU A 259 -29.88 -16.79 -5.99
N PRO A 260 -30.34 -18.03 -5.83
CA PRO A 260 -30.08 -19.03 -4.79
C PRO A 260 -28.78 -19.84 -4.99
N ASN A 261 -27.94 -19.55 -5.96
CA ASN A 261 -26.65 -20.22 -6.24
C ASN A 261 -26.78 -21.74 -6.43
N GLY A 262 -27.77 -22.17 -7.19
CA GLY A 262 -28.03 -23.55 -7.50
C GLY A 262 -27.64 -23.90 -8.93
N VAL A 263 -27.04 -25.08 -9.16
CA VAL A 263 -26.58 -25.53 -10.51
C VAL A 263 -27.71 -25.58 -11.54
N ASN A 264 -28.93 -25.85 -11.12
CA ASN A 264 -30.12 -26.00 -11.96
C ASN A 264 -31.15 -24.85 -11.78
N ALA A 265 -30.72 -23.71 -11.22
CA ALA A 265 -31.58 -22.56 -10.97
C ALA A 265 -31.04 -21.32 -11.71
N ILE A 266 -31.95 -20.60 -12.33
CA ILE A 266 -31.69 -19.21 -12.79
C ILE A 266 -31.66 -18.34 -11.53
N PRO A 267 -30.65 -17.47 -11.34
CA PRO A 267 -30.57 -16.63 -10.14
C PRO A 267 -31.70 -15.59 -10.09
N SER A 268 -32.09 -15.18 -8.87
CA SER A 268 -32.92 -13.99 -8.64
C SER A 268 -32.07 -12.74 -8.35
N LEU A 269 -30.86 -12.94 -7.84
CA LEU A 269 -29.94 -11.84 -7.51
C LEU A 269 -28.51 -12.27 -7.85
N VAL A 270 -27.82 -11.39 -8.58
CA VAL A 270 -26.36 -11.43 -8.72
C VAL A 270 -25.82 -10.11 -8.22
N ARG A 271 -24.94 -10.16 -7.26
CA ARG A 271 -24.27 -8.99 -6.68
C ARG A 271 -22.79 -9.07 -6.95
N GLY A 272 -22.22 -8.03 -7.54
CA GLY A 272 -20.78 -7.90 -7.78
C GLY A 272 -20.21 -6.65 -7.16
N TRP A 273 -18.92 -6.70 -6.78
CA TRP A 273 -18.18 -5.56 -6.26
C TRP A 273 -17.06 -5.20 -7.21
N LEU A 274 -17.14 -3.97 -7.74
CA LEU A 274 -16.13 -3.35 -8.59
C LEU A 274 -15.13 -2.58 -7.71
N ASP A 275 -13.84 -2.88 -7.80
CA ASP A 275 -12.73 -2.00 -7.41
C ASP A 275 -12.21 -1.34 -8.68
N SER A 276 -12.11 -0.01 -8.71
CA SER A 276 -11.57 0.74 -9.84
C SER A 276 -10.62 1.83 -9.38
N ARG A 277 -9.52 2.00 -10.13
CA ARG A 277 -8.44 2.95 -9.85
C ARG A 277 -7.94 3.55 -11.16
N ALA A 278 -7.55 4.82 -11.13
CA ALA A 278 -7.00 5.52 -12.30
C ALA A 278 -5.99 6.58 -11.85
N ALA A 279 -5.20 7.08 -12.78
CA ALA A 279 -4.17 8.08 -12.50
C ALA A 279 -4.72 9.43 -12.00
N ASP A 280 -5.97 9.76 -12.35
CA ASP A 280 -6.66 10.96 -11.94
C ASP A 280 -8.17 10.72 -11.77
N GLN A 281 -8.84 11.66 -11.08
CA GLN A 281 -10.25 11.59 -10.77
C GLN A 281 -11.15 11.56 -12.01
N GLY A 282 -10.81 12.38 -13.02
CA GLY A 282 -11.63 12.45 -14.25
C GLY A 282 -11.64 11.13 -15.00
N THR A 283 -10.49 10.48 -15.10
CA THR A 283 -10.32 9.15 -15.69
C THR A 283 -11.08 8.09 -14.89
N LEU A 284 -11.02 8.12 -13.55
CA LEU A 284 -11.77 7.20 -12.70
C LEU A 284 -13.29 7.36 -12.91
N ASP A 285 -13.78 8.60 -12.89
CA ASP A 285 -15.21 8.91 -13.09
C ASP A 285 -15.69 8.49 -14.49
N GLN A 286 -14.86 8.66 -15.52
CA GLN A 286 -15.13 8.19 -16.87
C GLN A 286 -15.30 6.67 -16.93
N VAL A 287 -14.36 5.91 -16.34
CA VAL A 287 -14.40 4.44 -16.33
C VAL A 287 -15.63 3.94 -15.59
N VAL A 288 -15.85 4.43 -14.38
CA VAL A 288 -16.99 3.98 -13.57
C VAL A 288 -18.32 4.37 -14.24
N GLY A 289 -18.43 5.59 -14.77
CA GLY A 289 -19.61 6.04 -15.51
C GLY A 289 -19.87 5.21 -16.76
N GLY A 290 -18.83 4.81 -17.49
CA GLY A 290 -18.92 3.90 -18.64
C GLY A 290 -19.42 2.52 -18.25
N VAL A 291 -18.90 1.96 -17.14
CA VAL A 291 -19.34 0.67 -16.59
C VAL A 291 -20.80 0.72 -16.14
N GLU A 292 -21.19 1.77 -15.41
CA GLU A 292 -22.57 1.92 -14.94
C GLU A 292 -23.54 2.06 -16.12
N LYS A 293 -23.18 2.82 -17.13
CA LYS A 293 -24.00 2.97 -18.35
C LYS A 293 -24.20 1.62 -19.05
N ALA A 294 -23.11 0.89 -19.30
CA ALA A 294 -23.17 -0.43 -19.92
C ALA A 294 -24.00 -1.40 -19.08
N ALA A 295 -23.81 -1.40 -17.75
CA ALA A 295 -24.57 -2.26 -16.84
C ALA A 295 -26.09 -1.98 -16.92
N ARG A 296 -26.52 -0.72 -17.05
CA ARG A 296 -27.94 -0.35 -17.22
C ARG A 296 -28.48 -0.83 -18.56
N GLU A 297 -27.72 -0.68 -19.65
CA GLU A 297 -28.10 -1.15 -20.98
C GLU A 297 -28.27 -2.68 -21.00
N TYR A 298 -27.37 -3.44 -20.37
CA TYR A 298 -27.48 -4.89 -20.26
C TYR A 298 -28.62 -5.32 -19.33
N ALA A 299 -28.85 -4.62 -18.23
CA ALA A 299 -29.97 -4.90 -17.35
C ALA A 299 -31.31 -4.71 -18.07
N GLU A 300 -31.47 -3.63 -18.84
CA GLU A 300 -32.65 -3.38 -19.67
C GLU A 300 -32.83 -4.49 -20.73
N ALA A 301 -31.77 -4.86 -21.44
CA ALA A 301 -31.81 -5.89 -22.50
C ALA A 301 -32.25 -7.26 -21.98
N HIS A 302 -31.93 -7.60 -20.73
CA HIS A 302 -32.30 -8.87 -20.10
C HIS A 302 -33.53 -8.74 -19.18
N GLY A 303 -34.19 -7.57 -19.10
CA GLY A 303 -35.37 -7.35 -18.25
C GLY A 303 -35.06 -7.49 -16.76
N VAL A 304 -33.87 -7.06 -16.34
CA VAL A 304 -33.31 -7.15 -14.99
C VAL A 304 -33.25 -5.76 -14.37
N ASP A 305 -33.57 -5.64 -13.09
CA ASP A 305 -33.40 -4.39 -12.34
C ASP A 305 -31.94 -4.27 -11.85
N LEU A 306 -31.41 -3.03 -11.91
CA LEU A 306 -30.06 -2.73 -11.46
C LEU A 306 -30.06 -1.63 -10.40
N ASP A 307 -29.42 -1.90 -9.28
CA ASP A 307 -29.02 -0.90 -8.27
C ASP A 307 -27.51 -0.83 -8.17
N VAL A 308 -26.95 0.40 -8.15
CA VAL A 308 -25.51 0.65 -8.02
C VAL A 308 -25.26 1.54 -6.82
N VAL A 309 -24.42 1.09 -5.90
CA VAL A 309 -24.09 1.78 -4.67
C VAL A 309 -22.58 1.98 -4.57
N ARG A 310 -22.12 3.22 -4.43
CA ARG A 310 -20.72 3.51 -4.09
C ARG A 310 -20.51 3.24 -2.59
N GLU A 311 -19.74 2.21 -2.26
CA GLU A 311 -19.46 1.82 -0.87
C GLU A 311 -18.26 2.56 -0.27
N SER A 312 -17.24 2.85 -1.09
CA SER A 312 -16.07 3.63 -0.65
C SER A 312 -15.51 4.45 -1.79
N PHE A 313 -14.81 5.51 -1.42
CA PHE A 313 -14.08 6.38 -2.34
C PHE A 313 -12.93 7.06 -1.59
N THR A 314 -11.74 7.02 -2.18
CA THR A 314 -10.56 7.75 -1.74
C THR A 314 -10.12 8.66 -2.89
N PRO A 315 -10.04 9.98 -2.69
CA PRO A 315 -9.52 10.90 -3.71
C PRO A 315 -8.03 10.66 -3.95
N VAL A 316 -7.47 11.32 -4.96
CA VAL A 316 -6.02 11.34 -5.15
C VAL A 316 -5.34 11.86 -3.88
N VAL A 317 -4.26 11.19 -3.48
CA VAL A 317 -3.41 11.63 -2.38
C VAL A 317 -2.07 12.01 -2.97
N GLU A 318 -1.83 13.30 -3.13
CA GLU A 318 -0.57 13.82 -3.66
C GLU A 318 0.49 13.83 -2.55
N PHE A 319 1.71 13.41 -2.88
CA PHE A 319 2.86 13.57 -2.00
C PHE A 319 3.40 14.99 -2.08
N ASP A 320 4.14 15.42 -1.06
CA ASP A 320 4.70 16.77 -1.01
C ASP A 320 5.62 17.04 -2.21
N HIS A 321 5.24 18.01 -3.03
CA HIS A 321 5.94 18.32 -4.27
C HIS A 321 7.35 18.86 -4.02
N ALA A 322 7.54 19.69 -2.98
CA ALA A 322 8.83 20.30 -2.68
C ALA A 322 9.81 19.22 -2.18
N LEU A 323 9.35 18.34 -1.29
CA LEU A 323 10.15 17.22 -0.80
C LEU A 323 10.50 16.25 -1.94
N ARG A 324 9.53 15.89 -2.79
CA ARG A 324 9.76 15.03 -3.96
C ARG A 324 10.79 15.62 -4.91
N ASP A 325 10.68 16.93 -5.22
CA ASP A 325 11.59 17.59 -6.16
C ASP A 325 13.00 17.74 -5.54
N GLU A 326 13.10 17.91 -4.22
CA GLU A 326 14.37 17.87 -3.50
C GLU A 326 15.00 16.47 -3.55
N LEU A 327 14.24 15.41 -3.30
CA LEU A 327 14.71 14.03 -3.44
C LEU A 327 15.14 13.72 -4.88
N ALA A 328 14.39 14.16 -5.87
CA ALA A 328 14.77 14.00 -7.27
C ALA A 328 16.11 14.67 -7.58
N ARG A 329 16.38 15.86 -7.00
CA ARG A 329 17.65 16.56 -7.14
C ARG A 329 18.78 15.82 -6.42
N ILE A 330 18.57 15.33 -5.21
CA ILE A 330 19.55 14.55 -4.43
C ILE A 330 19.95 13.29 -5.21
N LEU A 331 18.98 12.52 -5.64
CA LEU A 331 19.19 11.23 -6.31
C LEU A 331 19.69 11.39 -7.76
N GLY A 332 19.33 12.47 -8.43
CA GLY A 332 19.78 12.78 -9.80
C GLY A 332 21.17 13.44 -9.89
N GLY A 333 21.61 14.09 -8.81
CA GLY A 333 22.87 14.86 -8.76
C GLY A 333 24.08 14.09 -8.23
N GLY A 334 24.01 12.77 -8.04
CA GLY A 334 24.98 11.92 -7.36
C GLY A 334 26.44 12.25 -7.61
N SER A 335 27.15 12.59 -6.53
CA SER A 335 28.58 12.77 -6.48
C SER A 335 29.28 11.44 -6.80
N GLY A 336 29.93 11.34 -7.95
CA GLY A 336 31.06 10.54 -8.41
C GLY A 336 31.42 9.18 -7.81
N ARG A 337 30.54 8.51 -7.11
CA ARG A 337 30.71 7.12 -6.65
C ARG A 337 29.67 6.26 -7.38
N ASP A 338 30.13 5.29 -8.12
CA ASP A 338 29.44 4.34 -9.00
C ASP A 338 27.92 4.50 -9.08
N ARG A 339 27.44 5.08 -10.20
CA ARG A 339 26.02 5.38 -10.46
C ARG A 339 25.16 4.14 -10.34
N VAL A 340 24.47 4.01 -9.23
CA VAL A 340 23.56 2.89 -8.94
C VAL A 340 22.21 3.03 -9.66
N VAL A 341 21.92 4.24 -10.21
CA VAL A 341 20.66 4.54 -10.89
C VAL A 341 20.92 4.70 -12.40
N GLY A 342 20.73 3.67 -13.18
CA GLY A 342 20.76 3.70 -14.64
C GLY A 342 21.37 2.46 -15.27
N GLY A 343 20.56 1.68 -15.98
CA GLY A 343 21.01 0.57 -16.83
C GLY A 343 21.84 1.06 -18.00
N SER A 344 23.00 0.46 -18.22
CA SER A 344 23.83 0.67 -19.40
C SER A 344 23.21 0.00 -20.63
N GLY A 345 22.81 0.76 -21.62
CA GLY A 345 22.55 0.18 -22.93
C GLY A 345 21.65 1.00 -23.86
N GLY A 346 22.23 1.77 -24.75
CA GLY A 346 21.51 2.39 -25.86
C GLY A 346 22.32 3.48 -26.54
N SER A 347 23.08 3.14 -27.58
CA SER A 347 23.84 4.05 -28.42
C SER A 347 22.92 4.89 -29.32
N GLY A 348 23.14 6.22 -29.29
CA GLY A 348 22.87 7.10 -30.42
C GLY A 348 21.73 8.10 -30.24
N GLY A 349 22.06 9.36 -29.99
CA GLY A 349 21.15 10.51 -30.16
C GLY A 349 21.54 11.71 -29.30
N SER A 350 22.06 12.76 -29.89
CA SER A 350 22.30 14.16 -29.48
C SER A 350 22.61 14.43 -27.99
N ARG A 351 23.79 15.02 -27.78
CA ARG A 351 24.23 15.59 -26.49
C ARG A 351 23.30 16.74 -26.06
N GLY A 352 22.37 16.46 -25.15
CA GLY A 352 21.60 17.44 -24.41
C GLY A 352 21.41 16.87 -23.03
N ASP A 353 21.78 17.61 -22.01
CA ASP A 353 21.59 17.44 -20.55
C ASP A 353 21.37 15.99 -20.05
N THR A 354 22.49 15.29 -19.78
CA THR A 354 22.49 13.92 -19.25
C THR A 354 22.38 13.88 -17.72
N GLY A 355 21.57 14.72 -17.12
CA GLY A 355 21.13 14.55 -15.73
C GLY A 355 20.33 13.26 -15.62
N LEU A 356 20.82 12.26 -14.87
CA LEU A 356 20.05 11.06 -14.54
C LEU A 356 18.76 11.51 -13.83
N ARG A 357 17.63 11.38 -14.51
CA ARG A 357 16.33 11.64 -13.92
C ARG A 357 15.85 10.34 -13.23
N VAL A 358 15.60 10.42 -11.94
CA VAL A 358 14.85 9.36 -11.22
C VAL A 358 13.41 9.42 -11.72
N PRO A 359 12.83 8.30 -12.21
CA PRO A 359 11.45 8.30 -12.69
C PRO A 359 10.47 8.63 -11.57
N VAL A 360 9.43 9.40 -11.91
CA VAL A 360 8.34 9.75 -11.01
C VAL A 360 7.08 9.01 -11.48
N LEU A 361 6.47 8.22 -10.61
CA LEU A 361 5.34 7.37 -10.96
C LEU A 361 4.24 7.41 -9.89
N GLY A 362 2.99 7.23 -10.31
CA GLY A 362 1.87 7.06 -9.39
C GLY A 362 1.76 5.62 -8.91
N THR A 363 1.16 5.42 -7.75
CA THR A 363 0.81 4.09 -7.24
C THR A 363 -0.70 3.90 -7.11
N GLY A 364 -1.16 2.69 -7.43
CA GLY A 364 -2.54 2.28 -7.15
C GLY A 364 -2.72 1.73 -5.73
N ALA A 365 -1.65 1.48 -4.98
CA ALA A 365 -1.71 0.93 -3.62
C ALA A 365 -1.80 2.03 -2.56
N GLY A 366 -2.49 1.73 -1.45
CA GLY A 366 -2.48 2.57 -0.25
C GLY A 366 -1.21 2.31 0.55
N HIS A 367 -0.74 3.30 1.32
CA HIS A 367 0.46 3.22 2.17
C HIS A 367 0.30 4.13 3.38
N ASP A 368 1.05 3.86 4.45
CA ASP A 368 1.14 4.76 5.62
C ASP A 368 1.58 6.17 5.21
N ALA A 369 2.48 6.29 4.23
CA ALA A 369 2.88 7.56 3.63
C ALA A 369 1.67 8.37 3.12
N GLY A 370 0.69 7.70 2.52
CA GLY A 370 -0.53 8.36 2.03
C GLY A 370 -1.39 8.91 3.17
N ILE A 371 -1.41 8.24 4.33
CA ILE A 371 -2.13 8.71 5.50
C ILE A 371 -1.43 9.93 6.11
N LEU A 372 -0.10 9.85 6.23
CA LEU A 372 0.71 10.90 6.85
C LEU A 372 0.84 12.17 5.98
N SER A 373 0.74 12.04 4.64
CA SER A 373 0.87 13.17 3.70
C SER A 373 -0.14 14.30 3.94
N GLY A 374 -1.27 13.99 4.57
CA GLY A 374 -2.24 14.99 4.99
C GLY A 374 -1.84 15.82 6.21
N SER A 375 -0.76 15.45 6.92
CA SER A 375 -0.34 16.06 8.18
C SER A 375 1.10 16.57 8.17
N ILE A 376 1.99 15.92 7.44
CA ILE A 376 3.43 16.22 7.39
C ILE A 376 3.95 16.08 5.96
N PRO A 377 5.06 16.77 5.58
CA PRO A 377 5.74 16.58 4.30
C PRO A 377 6.14 15.11 4.15
N THR A 378 5.64 14.46 3.09
CA THR A 378 5.80 13.02 2.90
C THR A 378 6.18 12.70 1.45
N ALA A 379 7.09 11.74 1.27
CA ALA A 379 7.48 11.21 -0.02
C ALA A 379 7.66 9.69 0.05
N MET A 380 7.67 9.03 -1.11
CA MET A 380 7.98 7.61 -1.23
C MET A 380 9.04 7.33 -2.29
N LEU A 381 9.85 6.32 -2.01
CA LEU A 381 10.77 5.68 -2.95
C LEU A 381 10.26 4.27 -3.29
N PHE A 382 10.33 3.91 -4.56
CA PHE A 382 9.99 2.57 -5.01
C PHE A 382 11.23 1.80 -5.45
N VAL A 383 11.27 0.51 -5.11
CA VAL A 383 12.26 -0.47 -5.59
C VAL A 383 11.58 -1.34 -6.64
N ARG A 384 12.27 -1.58 -7.74
CA ARG A 384 11.78 -2.36 -8.88
C ARG A 384 11.29 -3.76 -8.45
N ASN A 385 10.09 -4.10 -8.92
CA ASN A 385 9.53 -5.43 -8.89
C ASN A 385 9.43 -5.96 -10.33
N PRO A 386 10.31 -6.87 -10.76
CA PRO A 386 10.34 -7.33 -12.15
C PRO A 386 9.14 -8.18 -12.54
N THR A 387 8.40 -8.70 -11.58
CA THR A 387 7.22 -9.54 -11.82
C THR A 387 5.92 -8.74 -11.82
N GLY A 388 5.87 -7.62 -11.09
CA GLY A 388 4.64 -6.87 -10.81
C GLY A 388 3.65 -7.63 -9.92
N VAL A 389 4.06 -8.79 -9.38
CA VAL A 389 3.24 -9.56 -8.44
C VAL A 389 3.39 -8.95 -7.06
N SER A 390 2.27 -8.68 -6.41
CA SER A 390 2.17 -8.27 -5.01
C SER A 390 1.05 -9.05 -4.31
N HIS A 391 1.01 -9.01 -2.96
CA HIS A 391 0.05 -9.75 -2.13
C HIS A 391 0.05 -11.27 -2.43
N SER A 392 1.21 -11.82 -2.71
CA SER A 392 1.39 -13.23 -3.10
C SER A 392 2.79 -13.73 -2.72
N PRO A 393 2.93 -15.04 -2.42
CA PRO A 393 4.24 -15.64 -2.18
C PRO A 393 5.22 -15.52 -3.37
N ALA A 394 4.71 -15.20 -4.56
CA ALA A 394 5.49 -15.02 -5.78
C ALA A 394 6.03 -13.58 -5.96
N GLU A 395 5.74 -12.68 -5.02
CA GLU A 395 6.33 -11.33 -4.99
C GLU A 395 7.85 -11.39 -4.95
N PHE A 396 8.50 -10.52 -5.71
CA PHE A 396 9.96 -10.57 -5.87
C PHE A 396 10.57 -9.19 -6.11
N ALA A 397 11.68 -8.94 -5.44
CA ALA A 397 12.62 -7.88 -5.78
C ALA A 397 14.05 -8.46 -5.83
N ALA A 398 14.84 -8.07 -6.82
CA ALA A 398 16.20 -8.54 -6.94
C ALA A 398 17.09 -7.92 -5.86
N GLU A 399 18.08 -8.66 -5.35
CA GLU A 399 19.00 -8.18 -4.31
C GLU A 399 19.70 -6.89 -4.72
N ASP A 400 20.17 -6.79 -5.97
CA ASP A 400 20.82 -5.59 -6.49
C ASP A 400 19.87 -4.38 -6.53
N ASP A 401 18.56 -4.60 -6.74
CA ASP A 401 17.56 -3.54 -6.73
C ASP A 401 17.24 -3.10 -5.31
N CYS A 402 17.17 -4.07 -4.37
CA CYS A 402 17.04 -3.77 -2.93
C CYS A 402 18.24 -2.94 -2.43
N VAL A 403 19.48 -3.32 -2.81
CA VAL A 403 20.68 -2.54 -2.47
C VAL A 403 20.62 -1.14 -3.07
N ALA A 404 20.17 -1.00 -4.32
CA ALA A 404 19.97 0.30 -4.94
C ALA A 404 18.96 1.17 -4.16
N GLY A 405 17.86 0.55 -3.70
CA GLY A 405 16.87 1.20 -2.83
C GLY A 405 17.47 1.67 -1.51
N VAL A 406 18.25 0.82 -0.83
CA VAL A 406 18.95 1.19 0.42
C VAL A 406 19.87 2.39 0.22
N LEU A 407 20.68 2.38 -0.85
CA LEU A 407 21.60 3.49 -1.15
C LEU A 407 20.84 4.78 -1.50
N ALA A 408 19.76 4.67 -2.27
CA ALA A 408 18.90 5.82 -2.58
C ALA A 408 18.25 6.40 -1.33
N LEU A 409 17.77 5.53 -0.42
CA LEU A 409 17.21 5.97 0.86
C LEU A 409 18.29 6.62 1.75
N ALA A 410 19.50 6.05 1.81
CA ALA A 410 20.61 6.66 2.53
C ALA A 410 20.95 8.05 1.98
N ASP A 411 21.06 8.21 0.67
CA ASP A 411 21.31 9.50 0.04
C ASP A 411 20.19 10.52 0.33
N ALA A 412 18.92 10.08 0.29
CA ALA A 412 17.77 10.91 0.66
C ALA A 412 17.85 11.39 2.11
N LEU A 413 18.09 10.45 3.05
CA LEU A 413 18.20 10.77 4.47
C LEU A 413 19.43 11.64 4.77
N GLU A 414 20.56 11.42 4.09
CA GLU A 414 21.75 12.29 4.20
C GLU A 414 21.42 13.72 3.78
N GLY A 415 20.76 13.91 2.64
CA GLY A 415 20.36 15.22 2.15
C GLY A 415 19.37 15.96 3.05
N LEU A 416 18.49 15.23 3.73
CA LEU A 416 17.43 15.82 4.57
C LEU A 416 17.85 16.03 6.03
N ALA A 417 18.67 15.14 6.61
CA ALA A 417 18.98 15.10 8.04
C ALA A 417 20.43 15.47 8.38
N CYS A 418 21.35 15.49 7.40
CA CYS A 418 22.78 15.72 7.66
C CYS A 418 23.26 17.08 7.15
N LYS A 419 24.49 17.47 7.60
CA LYS A 419 25.18 18.69 7.17
C LYS A 419 26.23 18.35 6.13
#